data_dcf5599be8e474d1896658dcea05bd6b
#
_entry.id   dcf5599be8e474d1896658dcea05bd6b
#
_cell.length_a   1.000
_cell.length_b   1.000
_cell.length_c   1.000
_cell.angle_alpha   90.00
_cell.angle_beta   90.00
_cell.angle_gamma   90.00
#
_symmetry.space_group_name_H-M   'P 1'
#
loop_
_entity.id
_entity.type
_entity.pdbx_description
1 polymer ?
#
loop_
_entity_poly.entity_id
_entity_poly.type
_entity_poly.pdbx_seq_one_letter_code
_entity_poly.pdbx_strand_id
1 'polypeptide(L)'
;MPGRSGWGGRPPYRSGGRVTLREIIRYAGTLYGASVAASVVTFGLTILISRDISRADLGVYGLFQAYFLFGAYASSFGLAPATVRWVAGGTVDDGEFLAFISLRLLGISVLLYVAAAIAYVLAFKILAAALFALPAYQIFNVGLSAARARLWRRREAALLVFASLATSAWIFALLMTDHSYWAPIVGQVLGAYTTALVMVVYMLMQGLPRLRWPGAWRRAFWGTALPVFLGSSVFAVGELADRLVIRHVLGLRALGVYVLALTLFNLLNKPVHMLSRVLLSHFSQAGDGQGHAKALEIVRINLAVLPLMGLAAAAILPWAMPLVLNRNYGQAFPVFAALTAVILVKAVELVQSSVAVARDSAMSNFRAQVVALVAYAVPVFFLARSFGLIGVAWAVVLRWTVLAVVQRFDMKRRGVEVPPSHLLVRASVAYLVALAFFPVAPWFMGIAYLGLGMALRVWSAPRSWRPAMRRI
;
A
#
# COMPACT_ATOMS: atom_id res chain seq x y z
N MET A 1 -4.18 9.93 45.03
CA MET A 1 -4.40 8.74 44.20
C MET A 1 -3.65 8.98 42.89
N PRO A 2 -2.65 8.20 42.49
CA PRO A 2 -1.99 8.39 41.21
C PRO A 2 -2.94 7.94 40.11
N GLY A 3 -3.41 8.91 39.31
CA GLY A 3 -4.31 8.71 38.19
C GLY A 3 -3.73 7.70 37.21
N ARG A 4 -4.44 6.63 36.96
CA ARG A 4 -4.17 5.68 35.85
C ARG A 4 -4.25 6.49 34.56
N SER A 5 -3.10 6.95 34.01
CA SER A 5 -3.07 7.49 32.67
C SER A 5 -3.58 6.41 31.72
N GLY A 6 -4.62 6.71 30.96
CA GLY A 6 -5.27 5.74 30.04
C GLY A 6 -4.35 5.20 28.95
N TRP A 7 -3.13 5.76 28.83
CA TRP A 7 -2.02 5.31 28.00
C TRP A 7 -1.24 4.15 28.61
N GLY A 8 -1.33 3.92 29.95
CA GLY A 8 -0.55 2.93 30.70
C GLY A 8 -1.12 1.51 30.71
N GLY A 9 -2.10 1.17 29.89
CA GLY A 9 -2.47 -0.21 29.66
C GLY A 9 -1.26 -0.97 29.14
N ARG A 10 -0.61 -1.79 30.00
CA ARG A 10 0.49 -2.66 29.62
C ARG A 10 0.09 -3.41 28.35
N PRO A 11 0.91 -3.41 27.28
CA PRO A 11 0.58 -4.22 26.12
C PRO A 11 0.37 -5.66 26.59
N PRO A 12 -0.64 -6.37 26.08
CA PRO A 12 -1.01 -7.71 26.58
C PRO A 12 0.11 -8.76 26.46
N TYR A 13 1.26 -8.39 25.89
CA TYR A 13 2.39 -9.28 25.63
C TYR A 13 3.60 -9.13 26.57
N ARG A 14 3.54 -8.32 27.64
CA ARG A 14 4.65 -8.25 28.62
C ARG A 14 4.81 -9.51 29.48
N SER A 15 3.89 -10.44 29.41
CA SER A 15 3.93 -11.70 30.18
C SER A 15 4.22 -12.88 29.26
N GLY A 16 5.37 -13.01 28.61
CA GLY A 16 5.90 -14.27 28.02
C GLY A 16 4.95 -15.17 27.19
N GLY A 17 3.70 -14.77 27.00
CA GLY A 17 2.69 -15.52 26.28
C GLY A 17 2.95 -15.48 24.78
N ARG A 18 3.14 -16.65 24.17
CA ARG A 18 3.21 -16.82 22.71
C ARG A 18 1.90 -16.34 22.10
N VAL A 19 1.95 -15.35 21.19
CA VAL A 19 0.79 -14.95 20.40
C VAL A 19 0.29 -16.17 19.64
N THR A 20 -0.94 -16.58 19.87
CA THR A 20 -1.51 -17.74 19.21
C THR A 20 -1.83 -17.39 17.74
N LEU A 21 -1.68 -18.37 16.85
CA LEU A 21 -2.07 -18.21 15.43
C LEU A 21 -3.53 -17.74 15.30
N ARG A 22 -4.41 -18.20 16.18
CA ARG A 22 -5.83 -17.78 16.23
C ARG A 22 -5.99 -16.28 16.51
N GLU A 23 -5.17 -15.71 17.38
CA GLU A 23 -5.19 -14.27 17.65
C GLU A 23 -4.68 -13.45 16.47
N ILE A 24 -3.64 -13.94 15.80
CA ILE A 24 -3.12 -13.32 14.56
C ILE A 24 -4.19 -13.32 13.48
N ILE A 25 -4.83 -14.46 13.23
CA ILE A 25 -5.89 -14.61 12.24
C ILE A 25 -7.09 -13.69 12.59
N ARG A 26 -7.50 -13.64 13.86
CA ARG A 26 -8.59 -12.77 14.31
C ARG A 26 -8.25 -11.29 14.14
N TYR A 27 -6.99 -10.89 14.38
CA TYR A 27 -6.53 -9.52 14.14
C TYR A 27 -6.52 -9.19 12.66
N ALA A 28 -5.91 -10.05 11.87
CA ALA A 28 -5.89 -9.88 10.42
C ALA A 28 -7.30 -9.81 9.84
N GLY A 29 -8.21 -10.69 10.28
CA GLY A 29 -9.60 -10.70 9.84
C GLY A 29 -10.36 -9.40 10.15
N THR A 30 -10.18 -8.85 11.36
CA THR A 30 -10.82 -7.58 11.74
C THR A 30 -10.34 -6.40 10.91
N LEU A 31 -9.01 -6.29 10.72
CA LEU A 31 -8.44 -5.23 9.88
C LEU A 31 -8.77 -5.42 8.40
N TYR A 32 -8.79 -6.67 7.93
CA TYR A 32 -9.20 -6.99 6.57
C TYR A 32 -10.64 -6.58 6.31
N GLY A 33 -11.58 -6.94 7.20
CA GLY A 33 -12.98 -6.54 7.09
C GLY A 33 -13.14 -5.02 7.07
N ALA A 34 -12.48 -4.29 7.96
CA ALA A 34 -12.47 -2.83 7.97
C ALA A 34 -11.88 -2.24 6.68
N SER A 35 -10.79 -2.81 6.18
CA SER A 35 -10.15 -2.37 4.94
C SER A 35 -11.01 -2.64 3.71
N VAL A 36 -11.72 -3.77 3.67
CA VAL A 36 -12.68 -4.09 2.60
C VAL A 36 -13.84 -3.10 2.65
N ALA A 37 -14.43 -2.85 3.81
CA ALA A 37 -15.51 -1.88 3.97
C ALA A 37 -15.08 -0.48 3.50
N ALA A 38 -13.92 0.02 3.96
CA ALA A 38 -13.35 1.28 3.50
C ALA A 38 -13.11 1.30 1.98
N SER A 39 -12.76 0.14 1.40
CA SER A 39 -12.53 0.00 -0.04
C SER A 39 -13.81 0.06 -0.85
N VAL A 40 -14.85 -0.57 -0.38
CA VAL A 40 -16.18 -0.52 -1.02
C VAL A 40 -16.68 0.92 -1.05
N VAL A 41 -16.55 1.65 0.05
CA VAL A 41 -16.90 3.08 0.12
C VAL A 41 -16.07 3.90 -0.87
N THR A 42 -14.74 3.75 -0.87
CA THR A 42 -13.86 4.47 -1.79
C THR A 42 -14.13 4.12 -3.25
N PHE A 43 -14.46 2.86 -3.53
CA PHE A 43 -14.79 2.41 -4.86
C PHE A 43 -16.12 2.99 -5.35
N GLY A 44 -17.18 2.95 -4.51
CA GLY A 44 -18.45 3.59 -4.80
C GLY A 44 -18.29 5.10 -5.08
N LEU A 45 -17.46 5.77 -4.28
CA LEU A 45 -17.10 7.16 -4.51
C LEU A 45 -16.38 7.37 -5.86
N THR A 46 -15.43 6.51 -6.22
CA THR A 46 -14.73 6.62 -7.52
C THR A 46 -15.68 6.46 -8.68
N ILE A 47 -16.67 5.58 -8.57
CA ILE A 47 -17.74 5.44 -9.56
C ILE A 47 -18.53 6.75 -9.67
N LEU A 48 -18.93 7.31 -8.55
CA LEU A 48 -19.67 8.57 -8.51
C LEU A 48 -18.88 9.68 -9.18
N ILE A 49 -17.61 9.89 -8.78
CA ILE A 49 -16.72 10.87 -9.38
C ILE A 49 -16.61 10.65 -10.89
N SER A 50 -16.41 9.40 -11.34
CA SER A 50 -16.25 9.09 -12.77
C SER A 50 -17.50 9.30 -13.62
N ARG A 51 -18.68 9.33 -12.99
CA ARG A 51 -19.95 9.66 -13.66
C ARG A 51 -20.19 11.17 -13.74
N ASP A 52 -19.77 11.89 -12.73
CA ASP A 52 -20.11 13.27 -12.50
C ASP A 52 -19.14 14.25 -13.17
N ILE A 53 -17.85 13.94 -13.19
CA ILE A 53 -16.83 14.80 -13.81
C ILE A 53 -16.30 14.23 -15.13
N SER A 54 -15.69 15.10 -15.95
CA SER A 54 -15.08 14.71 -17.21
C SER A 54 -13.86 13.79 -17.02
N ARG A 55 -13.49 13.02 -18.07
CA ARG A 55 -12.26 12.20 -18.03
C ARG A 55 -10.99 13.05 -17.83
N ALA A 56 -10.96 14.26 -18.36
CA ALA A 56 -9.84 15.16 -18.19
C ALA A 56 -9.74 15.64 -16.73
N ASP A 57 -10.89 15.96 -16.12
CA ASP A 57 -10.97 16.35 -14.70
C ASP A 57 -10.60 15.20 -13.78
N LEU A 58 -11.02 13.97 -14.10
CA LEU A 58 -10.56 12.78 -13.39
C LEU A 58 -9.03 12.59 -13.53
N GLY A 59 -8.46 12.95 -14.67
CA GLY A 59 -7.01 12.98 -14.88
C GLY A 59 -6.32 14.01 -13.98
N VAL A 60 -6.89 15.21 -13.84
CA VAL A 60 -6.39 16.26 -12.92
C VAL A 60 -6.46 15.79 -11.47
N TYR A 61 -7.57 15.19 -11.06
CA TYR A 61 -7.70 14.57 -9.73
C TYR A 61 -6.66 13.46 -9.51
N GLY A 62 -6.39 12.66 -10.55
CA GLY A 62 -5.34 11.64 -10.53
C GLY A 62 -3.93 12.22 -10.32
N LEU A 63 -3.64 13.41 -10.87
CA LEU A 63 -2.39 14.12 -10.59
C LEU A 63 -2.32 14.62 -9.16
N PHE A 64 -3.42 15.17 -8.64
CA PHE A 64 -3.51 15.54 -7.22
C PHE A 64 -3.19 14.34 -6.33
N GLN A 65 -3.82 13.18 -6.59
CA GLN A 65 -3.54 11.95 -5.85
C GLN A 65 -2.08 11.52 -5.95
N ALA A 66 -1.43 11.71 -7.12
CA ALA A 66 -0.02 11.40 -7.29
C ALA A 66 0.89 12.31 -6.45
N TYR A 67 0.67 13.61 -6.51
CA TYR A 67 1.41 14.58 -5.68
C TYR A 67 1.17 14.34 -4.19
N PHE A 68 -0.07 14.07 -3.81
CA PHE A 68 -0.43 13.74 -2.44
C PHE A 68 0.28 12.47 -1.96
N LEU A 69 0.26 11.39 -2.72
CA LEU A 69 0.92 10.13 -2.39
C LEU A 69 2.44 10.29 -2.29
N PHE A 70 3.04 10.97 -3.28
CA PHE A 70 4.47 11.29 -3.26
C PHE A 70 4.83 12.11 -2.01
N GLY A 71 4.10 13.18 -1.76
CA GLY A 71 4.30 14.02 -0.59
C GLY A 71 4.08 13.27 0.73
N ALA A 72 3.09 12.37 0.80
CA ALA A 72 2.83 11.54 1.97
C ALA A 72 4.02 10.63 2.33
N TYR A 73 4.66 10.02 1.34
CA TYR A 73 5.88 9.21 1.56
C TYR A 73 7.09 10.10 1.84
N ALA A 74 7.30 11.16 1.07
CA ALA A 74 8.43 12.07 1.23
C ALA A 74 8.40 12.81 2.57
N SER A 75 7.23 13.17 3.10
CA SER A 75 7.08 13.83 4.39
C SER A 75 6.98 12.87 5.59
N SER A 76 6.84 11.56 5.34
CA SER A 76 6.72 10.57 6.42
C SER A 76 8.02 10.35 7.19
N PHE A 77 9.18 10.59 6.58
CA PHE A 77 10.51 10.33 7.14
C PHE A 77 10.64 8.94 7.80
N GLY A 78 9.88 7.95 7.33
CA GLY A 78 9.86 6.60 7.91
C GLY A 78 9.26 6.53 9.32
N LEU A 79 8.59 7.60 9.79
CA LEU A 79 8.05 7.69 11.16
C LEU A 79 7.05 6.58 11.46
N ALA A 80 6.11 6.28 10.55
CA ALA A 80 5.04 5.33 10.81
C ALA A 80 5.54 3.89 11.05
N PRO A 81 6.40 3.28 10.22
CA PRO A 81 6.96 1.96 10.48
C PRO A 81 7.89 1.93 11.70
N ALA A 82 8.72 2.98 11.88
CA ALA A 82 9.59 3.09 13.03
C ALA A 82 8.80 3.21 14.33
N THR A 83 7.68 3.96 14.35
CA THR A 83 6.76 4.04 15.48
C THR A 83 6.27 2.67 15.90
N VAL A 84 5.80 1.86 14.95
CA VAL A 84 5.33 0.51 15.26
C VAL A 84 6.42 -0.33 15.91
N ARG A 85 7.65 -0.31 15.37
CA ARG A 85 8.77 -1.10 15.90
C ARG A 85 9.17 -0.67 17.32
N TRP A 86 9.36 0.63 17.55
CA TRP A 86 9.87 1.14 18.81
C TRP A 86 8.85 1.16 19.93
N VAL A 87 7.60 1.52 19.63
CA VAL A 87 6.52 1.50 20.63
C VAL A 87 6.10 0.07 20.98
N ALA A 88 5.98 -0.83 19.98
CA ALA A 88 5.66 -2.24 20.23
C ALA A 88 6.76 -2.96 21.01
N GLY A 89 8.04 -2.57 20.81
CA GLY A 89 9.17 -3.12 21.53
C GLY A 89 9.25 -2.67 23.00
N GLY A 90 8.44 -1.68 23.44
CA GLY A 90 8.41 -1.16 24.80
C GLY A 90 9.74 -0.52 25.26
N THR A 91 10.61 -0.15 24.32
CA THR A 91 11.96 0.38 24.57
C THR A 91 11.98 1.87 24.80
N VAL A 92 10.86 2.56 24.57
CA VAL A 92 10.76 4.02 24.66
C VAL A 92 9.59 4.40 25.56
N ASP A 93 9.81 5.40 26.43
CA ASP A 93 8.76 6.00 27.26
C ASP A 93 7.74 6.73 26.38
N ASP A 94 6.45 6.58 26.68
CA ASP A 94 5.36 7.18 25.92
C ASP A 94 5.45 8.71 25.85
N GLY A 95 5.92 9.36 26.92
CA GLY A 95 6.08 10.81 26.98
C GLY A 95 7.25 11.32 26.15
N GLU A 96 8.38 10.60 26.13
CA GLU A 96 9.50 10.90 25.25
C GLU A 96 9.15 10.71 23.77
N PHE A 97 8.44 9.62 23.49
CA PHE A 97 8.00 9.32 22.14
C PHE A 97 7.02 10.38 21.61
N LEU A 98 6.01 10.75 22.42
CA LEU A 98 5.04 11.77 22.02
C LEU A 98 5.70 13.13 21.80
N ALA A 99 6.62 13.56 22.68
CA ALA A 99 7.36 14.82 22.51
C ALA A 99 8.17 14.82 21.21
N PHE A 100 8.89 13.73 20.92
CA PHE A 100 9.69 13.59 19.70
C PHE A 100 8.83 13.66 18.44
N ILE A 101 7.72 12.91 18.40
CA ILE A 101 6.83 12.87 17.25
C ILE A 101 6.12 14.21 17.05
N SER A 102 5.63 14.85 18.12
CA SER A 102 4.94 16.14 18.02
C SER A 102 5.83 17.23 17.48
N LEU A 103 7.08 17.30 17.95
CA LEU A 103 8.06 18.27 17.45
C LEU A 103 8.37 18.05 15.97
N ARG A 104 8.48 16.78 15.56
CA ARG A 104 8.71 16.41 14.15
C ARG A 104 7.51 16.74 13.27
N LEU A 105 6.33 16.40 13.70
CA LEU A 105 5.10 16.71 12.95
C LEU A 105 4.92 18.22 12.82
N LEU A 106 5.23 19.00 13.85
CA LEU A 106 5.20 20.46 13.79
C LEU A 106 6.19 20.99 12.74
N GLY A 107 7.45 20.59 12.81
CA GLY A 107 8.47 21.02 11.84
C GLY A 107 8.12 20.64 10.40
N ILE A 108 7.68 19.39 10.17
CA ILE A 108 7.26 18.93 8.85
C ILE A 108 6.02 19.74 8.38
N SER A 109 5.06 20.01 9.26
CA SER A 109 3.85 20.76 8.90
C SER A 109 4.18 22.19 8.48
N VAL A 110 5.07 22.87 9.20
CA VAL A 110 5.53 24.22 8.82
C VAL A 110 6.18 24.20 7.43
N LEU A 111 7.09 23.26 7.17
CA LEU A 111 7.75 23.12 5.88
C LEU A 111 6.73 22.85 4.75
N LEU A 112 5.74 22.00 4.99
CA LEU A 112 4.72 21.67 4.00
C LEU A 112 3.78 22.87 3.71
N TYR A 113 3.40 23.65 4.74
CA TYR A 113 2.59 24.85 4.53
C TYR A 113 3.36 25.93 3.78
N VAL A 114 4.65 26.13 4.09
CA VAL A 114 5.51 27.05 3.33
C VAL A 114 5.63 26.59 1.88
N ALA A 115 5.90 25.30 1.65
CA ALA A 115 5.96 24.74 0.30
C ALA A 115 4.63 24.86 -0.45
N ALA A 116 3.49 24.67 0.23
CA ALA A 116 2.17 24.86 -0.36
C ALA A 116 1.93 26.32 -0.75
N ALA A 117 2.30 27.28 0.10
CA ALA A 117 2.21 28.69 -0.21
C ALA A 117 3.08 29.08 -1.41
N ILE A 118 4.33 28.62 -1.46
CA ILE A 118 5.21 28.83 -2.61
C ILE A 118 4.61 28.21 -3.89
N ALA A 119 4.14 26.99 -3.84
CA ALA A 119 3.51 26.33 -5.00
C ALA A 119 2.26 27.08 -5.47
N TYR A 120 1.47 27.63 -4.54
CA TYR A 120 0.29 28.44 -4.87
C TYR A 120 0.66 29.73 -5.58
N VAL A 121 1.66 30.46 -5.07
CA VAL A 121 2.19 31.69 -5.69
C VAL A 121 2.76 31.43 -7.08
N LEU A 122 3.42 30.27 -7.27
CA LEU A 122 3.94 29.83 -8.57
C LEU A 122 2.87 29.24 -9.49
N ALA A 123 1.59 29.40 -9.17
CA ALA A 123 0.43 28.90 -9.92
C ALA A 123 0.30 27.37 -10.03
N PHE A 124 1.06 26.58 -9.26
CA PHE A 124 0.92 25.12 -9.17
C PHE A 124 -0.21 24.73 -8.20
N LYS A 125 -1.43 25.17 -8.46
CA LYS A 125 -2.59 25.06 -7.55
C LYS A 125 -2.88 23.63 -7.08
N ILE A 126 -2.75 22.63 -7.97
CA ILE A 126 -2.99 21.21 -7.65
C ILE A 126 -1.92 20.67 -6.68
N LEU A 127 -0.65 21.02 -6.91
CA LEU A 127 0.45 20.67 -6.02
C LEU A 127 0.28 21.38 -4.66
N ALA A 128 -0.09 22.65 -4.66
CA ALA A 128 -0.37 23.41 -3.44
C ALA A 128 -1.46 22.73 -2.58
N ALA A 129 -2.57 22.33 -3.19
CA ALA A 129 -3.66 21.63 -2.51
C ALA A 129 -3.18 20.28 -1.93
N ALA A 130 -2.36 19.54 -2.67
CA ALA A 130 -1.79 18.27 -2.18
C ALA A 130 -0.88 18.51 -0.96
N LEU A 131 0.04 19.47 -1.05
CA LEU A 131 0.97 19.83 0.04
C LEU A 131 0.21 20.34 1.27
N PHE A 132 -0.86 21.11 1.09
CA PHE A 132 -1.69 21.63 2.17
C PHE A 132 -2.41 20.51 2.95
N ALA A 133 -2.83 19.44 2.30
CA ALA A 133 -3.49 18.30 2.95
C ALA A 133 -2.54 17.40 3.75
N LEU A 134 -1.23 17.42 3.45
CA LEU A 134 -0.26 16.47 4.01
C LEU A 134 -0.07 16.57 5.53
N PRO A 135 -0.01 17.75 6.17
CA PRO A 135 0.12 17.84 7.62
C PRO A 135 -0.99 17.09 8.35
N ALA A 136 -2.24 17.29 7.93
CA ALA A 136 -3.39 16.58 8.49
C ALA A 136 -3.29 15.06 8.28
N TYR A 137 -2.90 14.63 7.09
CA TYR A 137 -2.68 13.22 6.78
C TYR A 137 -1.58 12.60 7.65
N GLN A 138 -0.47 13.31 7.90
CA GLN A 138 0.62 12.81 8.74
C GLN A 138 0.21 12.68 10.20
N ILE A 139 -0.55 13.62 10.74
CA ILE A 139 -1.12 13.52 12.09
C ILE A 139 -1.96 12.25 12.23
N PHE A 140 -2.88 12.01 11.29
CA PHE A 140 -3.72 10.82 11.29
C PHE A 140 -2.90 9.53 11.18
N ASN A 141 -1.92 9.47 10.26
CA ASN A 141 -1.11 8.28 9.99
C ASN A 141 -0.22 7.90 11.18
N VAL A 142 0.39 8.87 11.84
CA VAL A 142 1.21 8.64 13.04
C VAL A 142 0.33 8.15 14.19
N GLY A 143 -0.82 8.78 14.42
CA GLY A 143 -1.78 8.33 15.43
C GLY A 143 -2.28 6.90 15.18
N LEU A 144 -2.59 6.58 13.93
CA LEU A 144 -2.96 5.22 13.52
C LEU A 144 -1.82 4.21 13.76
N SER A 145 -0.57 4.61 13.52
CA SER A 145 0.61 3.77 13.77
C SER A 145 0.83 3.53 15.27
N ALA A 146 0.57 4.54 16.11
CA ALA A 146 0.60 4.38 17.56
C ALA A 146 -0.51 3.43 18.06
N ALA A 147 -1.72 3.52 17.52
CA ALA A 147 -2.81 2.59 17.81
C ALA A 147 -2.46 1.14 17.40
N ARG A 148 -1.82 0.99 16.25
CA ARG A 148 -1.30 -0.30 15.75
C ARG A 148 -0.23 -0.88 16.64
N ALA A 149 0.75 -0.08 17.04
CA ALA A 149 1.83 -0.50 17.93
C ALA A 149 1.31 -1.05 19.27
N ARG A 150 0.19 -0.50 19.74
CA ARG A 150 -0.50 -0.94 20.98
C ARG A 150 -1.53 -2.03 20.76
N LEU A 151 -1.65 -2.54 19.53
CA LEU A 151 -2.61 -3.59 19.15
C LEU A 151 -4.08 -3.22 19.47
N TRP A 152 -4.45 -1.96 19.37
CA TRP A 152 -5.83 -1.49 19.54
C TRP A 152 -6.69 -1.78 18.31
N ARG A 153 -6.87 -3.06 18.02
CA ARG A 153 -7.45 -3.64 16.79
C ARG A 153 -8.77 -3.00 16.37
N ARG A 154 -9.74 -2.97 17.29
CA ARG A 154 -11.07 -2.42 16.99
C ARG A 154 -11.02 -0.92 16.73
N ARG A 155 -10.16 -0.20 17.45
CA ARG A 155 -9.99 1.24 17.32
C ARG A 155 -9.28 1.59 16.02
N GLU A 156 -8.22 0.86 15.66
CA GLU A 156 -7.54 1.02 14.35
C GLU A 156 -8.52 0.76 13.21
N ALA A 157 -9.31 -0.31 13.29
CA ALA A 157 -10.32 -0.65 12.29
C ALA A 157 -11.39 0.44 12.17
N ALA A 158 -11.92 0.94 13.29
CA ALA A 158 -12.92 2.00 13.32
C ALA A 158 -12.39 3.31 12.74
N LEU A 159 -11.16 3.71 13.07
CA LEU A 159 -10.51 4.91 12.53
C LEU A 159 -10.28 4.82 11.03
N LEU A 160 -9.91 3.64 10.49
CA LEU A 160 -9.76 3.43 9.05
C LEU A 160 -11.09 3.57 8.30
N VAL A 161 -12.16 2.97 8.81
CA VAL A 161 -13.49 3.08 8.22
C VAL A 161 -14.01 4.52 8.31
N PHE A 162 -13.86 5.15 9.49
CA PHE A 162 -14.23 6.55 9.68
C PHE A 162 -13.52 7.47 8.70
N ALA A 163 -12.20 7.32 8.51
CA ALA A 163 -11.43 8.14 7.59
C ALA A 163 -11.95 8.02 6.15
N SER A 164 -12.29 6.80 5.71
CA SER A 164 -12.87 6.57 4.39
C SER A 164 -14.25 7.22 4.27
N LEU A 165 -15.12 7.05 5.26
CA LEU A 165 -16.46 7.63 5.27
C LEU A 165 -16.43 9.16 5.31
N ALA A 166 -15.62 9.76 6.17
CA ALA A 166 -15.48 11.21 6.30
C ALA A 166 -15.00 11.85 4.99
N THR A 167 -13.95 11.27 4.38
CA THR A 167 -13.46 11.76 3.09
C THR A 167 -14.52 11.61 2.00
N SER A 168 -15.21 10.47 1.96
CA SER A 168 -16.24 10.22 0.96
C SER A 168 -17.46 11.13 1.14
N ALA A 169 -17.84 11.44 2.38
CA ALA A 169 -18.94 12.36 2.67
C ALA A 169 -18.64 13.77 2.19
N TRP A 170 -17.43 14.28 2.44
CA TRP A 170 -17.02 15.59 1.95
C TRP A 170 -16.97 15.68 0.41
N ILE A 171 -16.41 14.66 -0.24
CA ILE A 171 -16.36 14.61 -1.71
C ILE A 171 -17.78 14.56 -2.27
N PHE A 172 -18.64 13.71 -1.71
CA PHE A 172 -20.04 13.60 -2.13
C PHE A 172 -20.79 14.94 -1.97
N ALA A 173 -20.65 15.59 -0.81
CA ALA A 173 -21.32 16.87 -0.53
C ALA A 173 -20.89 17.96 -1.52
N LEU A 174 -19.60 18.00 -1.87
CA LEU A 174 -19.08 19.00 -2.82
C LEU A 174 -19.47 18.68 -4.27
N LEU A 175 -19.53 17.40 -4.66
CA LEU A 175 -20.02 17.01 -5.98
C LEU A 175 -21.49 17.38 -6.23
N MET A 176 -22.31 17.52 -5.17
CA MET A 176 -23.68 17.99 -5.30
C MET A 176 -23.77 19.49 -5.72
N THR A 177 -22.71 20.25 -5.54
CA THR A 177 -22.67 21.69 -5.81
C THR A 177 -21.69 22.10 -6.91
N ASP A 178 -20.63 21.32 -7.11
CA ASP A 178 -19.56 21.61 -8.08
C ASP A 178 -19.16 20.33 -8.81
N HIS A 179 -19.42 20.27 -10.12
CA HIS A 179 -19.10 19.15 -11.01
C HIS A 179 -17.69 19.28 -11.64
N SER A 180 -16.79 20.02 -11.02
CA SER A 180 -15.40 20.17 -11.46
C SER A 180 -14.44 19.24 -10.72
N TYR A 181 -13.19 19.16 -11.20
CA TYR A 181 -12.12 18.44 -10.51
C TYR A 181 -11.78 19.01 -9.12
N TRP A 182 -12.24 20.22 -8.80
CA TRP A 182 -12.01 20.82 -7.49
C TRP A 182 -12.84 20.16 -6.39
N ALA A 183 -14.05 19.71 -6.68
CA ALA A 183 -14.90 19.04 -5.69
C ALA A 183 -14.21 17.84 -5.03
N PRO A 184 -13.67 16.82 -5.77
CA PRO A 184 -12.97 15.71 -5.14
C PRO A 184 -11.63 16.12 -4.49
N ILE A 185 -10.93 17.14 -5.01
CA ILE A 185 -9.67 17.64 -4.41
C ILE A 185 -9.96 18.28 -3.05
N VAL A 186 -10.86 19.26 -3.00
CA VAL A 186 -11.22 19.97 -1.75
C VAL A 186 -11.84 19.01 -0.75
N GLY A 187 -12.72 18.09 -1.21
CA GLY A 187 -13.32 17.07 -0.36
C GLY A 187 -12.28 16.15 0.27
N GLN A 188 -11.23 15.77 -0.46
CA GLN A 188 -10.13 14.98 0.11
C GLN A 188 -9.30 15.79 1.13
N VAL A 189 -9.06 17.06 0.88
CA VAL A 189 -8.40 17.97 1.83
C VAL A 189 -9.22 18.08 3.12
N LEU A 190 -10.52 18.40 3.02
CA LEU A 190 -11.42 18.51 4.17
C LEU A 190 -11.52 17.18 4.94
N GLY A 191 -11.60 16.06 4.22
CA GLY A 191 -11.57 14.71 4.80
C GLY A 191 -10.29 14.46 5.59
N ALA A 192 -9.13 14.86 5.09
CA ALA A 192 -7.86 14.74 5.79
C ALA A 192 -7.86 15.55 7.10
N TYR A 193 -8.32 16.79 7.08
CA TYR A 193 -8.42 17.62 8.30
C TYR A 193 -9.44 17.09 9.30
N THR A 194 -10.59 16.61 8.84
CA THR A 194 -11.60 15.98 9.70
C THR A 194 -11.04 14.75 10.40
N THR A 195 -10.32 13.90 9.68
CA THR A 195 -9.70 12.70 10.26
C THR A 195 -8.56 13.04 11.21
N ALA A 196 -7.76 14.06 10.91
CA ALA A 196 -6.73 14.56 11.81
C ALA A 196 -7.33 15.12 13.11
N LEU A 197 -8.39 15.92 13.01
CA LEU A 197 -9.09 16.47 14.17
C LEU A 197 -9.61 15.36 15.07
N VAL A 198 -10.32 14.38 14.51
CA VAL A 198 -10.82 13.22 15.26
C VAL A 198 -9.69 12.44 15.91
N MET A 199 -8.56 12.27 15.21
CA MET A 199 -7.38 11.62 15.78
C MET A 199 -6.81 12.40 16.98
N VAL A 200 -6.68 13.72 16.85
CA VAL A 200 -6.18 14.58 17.95
C VAL A 200 -7.13 14.52 19.15
N VAL A 201 -8.45 14.70 18.93
CA VAL A 201 -9.46 14.59 19.99
C VAL A 201 -9.39 13.22 20.66
N TYR A 202 -9.32 12.15 19.87
CA TYR A 202 -9.15 10.80 20.38
C TYR A 202 -7.91 10.63 21.25
N MET A 203 -6.76 11.18 20.83
CA MET A 203 -5.53 11.14 21.61
C MET A 203 -5.65 11.93 22.92
N LEU A 204 -6.27 13.11 22.89
CA LEU A 204 -6.53 13.93 24.07
C LEU A 204 -7.43 13.21 25.08
N MET A 205 -8.49 12.54 24.61
CA MET A 205 -9.41 11.75 25.47
C MET A 205 -8.72 10.55 26.14
N GLN A 206 -7.66 10.01 25.56
CA GLN A 206 -6.88 8.92 26.18
C GLN A 206 -5.96 9.42 27.33
N GLY A 207 -5.88 10.72 27.55
CA GLY A 207 -4.95 11.36 28.47
C GLY A 207 -3.54 11.39 27.89
N LEU A 208 -3.00 12.58 27.67
CA LEU A 208 -1.63 12.71 27.16
C LEU A 208 -0.63 12.32 28.24
N PRO A 209 0.37 11.49 27.96
CA PRO A 209 1.47 11.27 28.87
C PRO A 209 2.24 12.59 29.07
N ARG A 210 2.87 12.75 30.22
CA ARG A 210 3.74 13.92 30.47
C ARG A 210 4.85 13.92 29.44
N LEU A 211 4.96 15.01 28.68
CA LEU A 211 6.03 15.19 27.70
C LEU A 211 7.39 15.18 28.40
N ARG A 212 8.29 14.35 27.92
CA ARG A 212 9.67 14.26 28.39
C ARG A 212 10.61 14.45 27.22
N TRP A 213 11.76 15.08 27.47
CA TRP A 213 12.75 15.26 26.41
C TRP A 213 13.28 13.91 25.91
N PRO A 214 13.33 13.69 24.60
CA PRO A 214 13.72 12.39 24.04
C PRO A 214 15.15 11.99 24.40
N GLY A 215 15.35 10.75 24.83
CA GLY A 215 16.64 10.20 25.22
C GLY A 215 17.58 9.81 24.07
N ALA A 216 18.61 9.03 24.39
CA ALA A 216 19.66 8.60 23.44
C ALA A 216 19.16 7.68 22.31
N TRP A 217 18.00 7.04 22.47
CA TRP A 217 17.38 6.13 21.51
C TRP A 217 17.14 6.77 20.12
N ARG A 218 17.11 8.09 20.03
CA ARG A 218 16.89 8.86 18.78
C ARG A 218 17.85 8.45 17.66
N ARG A 219 19.13 8.21 17.98
CA ARG A 219 20.14 7.81 16.99
C ARG A 219 19.80 6.44 16.38
N ALA A 220 19.42 5.48 17.21
CA ALA A 220 19.00 4.15 16.77
C ALA A 220 17.68 4.17 16.00
N PHE A 221 16.74 5.04 16.38
CA PHE A 221 15.49 5.26 15.65
C PHE A 221 15.77 5.68 14.19
N TRP A 222 16.68 6.63 13.97
CA TRP A 222 17.05 7.07 12.63
C TRP A 222 17.76 5.99 11.81
N GLY A 223 18.51 5.11 12.43
CA GLY A 223 19.09 3.94 11.77
C GLY A 223 18.04 3.02 11.12
N THR A 224 16.85 2.98 11.70
CA THR A 224 15.71 2.22 11.12
C THR A 224 14.85 3.08 10.19
N ALA A 225 14.54 4.30 10.59
CA ALA A 225 13.61 5.18 9.88
C ALA A 225 14.15 5.66 8.53
N LEU A 226 15.43 6.00 8.44
CA LEU A 226 16.04 6.56 7.23
C LEU A 226 16.06 5.58 6.04
N PRO A 227 16.49 4.31 6.16
CA PRO A 227 16.42 3.36 5.05
C PRO A 227 14.99 3.09 4.57
N VAL A 228 14.03 3.04 5.51
CA VAL A 228 12.61 2.87 5.18
C VAL A 228 12.08 4.10 4.44
N PHE A 229 12.43 5.29 4.90
CA PHE A 229 12.09 6.55 4.25
C PHE A 229 12.63 6.62 2.82
N LEU A 230 13.91 6.35 2.63
CA LEU A 230 14.54 6.37 1.30
C LEU A 230 13.87 5.38 0.34
N GLY A 231 13.61 4.15 0.80
CA GLY A 231 12.91 3.15 -0.01
C GLY A 231 11.49 3.57 -0.39
N SER A 232 10.74 4.12 0.56
CA SER A 232 9.37 4.61 0.33
C SER A 232 9.33 5.83 -0.60
N SER A 233 10.32 6.72 -0.49
CA SER A 233 10.41 7.91 -1.36
C SER A 233 10.70 7.52 -2.81
N VAL A 234 11.64 6.59 -3.04
CA VAL A 234 11.93 6.07 -4.39
C VAL A 234 10.69 5.35 -4.98
N PHE A 235 9.99 4.57 -4.17
CA PHE A 235 8.72 3.97 -4.58
C PHE A 235 7.72 5.03 -5.04
N ALA A 236 7.54 6.09 -4.26
CA ALA A 236 6.60 7.17 -4.55
C ALA A 236 6.97 7.98 -5.80
N VAL A 237 8.29 8.14 -6.06
CA VAL A 237 8.76 8.73 -7.34
C VAL A 237 8.27 7.89 -8.52
N GLY A 238 8.36 6.57 -8.44
CA GLY A 238 7.87 5.68 -9.50
C GLY A 238 6.36 5.81 -9.73
N GLU A 239 5.57 5.88 -8.65
CA GLU A 239 4.11 6.07 -8.73
C GLU A 239 3.72 7.46 -9.30
N LEU A 240 4.51 8.48 -9.04
CA LEU A 240 4.33 9.81 -9.62
C LEU A 240 4.74 9.82 -11.10
N ALA A 241 5.84 9.16 -11.44
CA ALA A 241 6.38 9.12 -12.79
C ALA A 241 5.39 8.55 -13.81
N ASP A 242 4.64 7.49 -13.45
CA ASP A 242 3.58 6.91 -14.30
C ASP A 242 2.61 8.00 -14.77
N ARG A 243 2.10 8.78 -13.82
CA ARG A 243 1.06 9.78 -14.10
C ARG A 243 1.60 10.99 -14.85
N LEU A 244 2.85 11.39 -14.56
CA LEU A 244 3.51 12.47 -15.29
C LEU A 244 3.80 12.07 -16.73
N VAL A 245 4.28 10.86 -16.98
CA VAL A 245 4.53 10.33 -18.33
C VAL A 245 3.22 10.26 -19.11
N ILE A 246 2.15 9.69 -18.53
CA ILE A 246 0.84 9.61 -19.19
C ILE A 246 0.32 11.00 -19.51
N ARG A 247 0.38 11.95 -18.55
CA ARG A 247 -0.04 13.33 -18.79
C ARG A 247 0.70 13.96 -19.97
N HIS A 248 2.02 13.78 -20.00
CA HIS A 248 2.86 14.42 -20.99
C HIS A 248 2.75 13.78 -22.38
N VAL A 249 2.70 12.44 -22.45
CA VAL A 249 2.72 11.69 -23.71
C VAL A 249 1.32 11.46 -24.28
N LEU A 250 0.32 11.17 -23.42
CA LEU A 250 -1.01 10.72 -23.82
C LEU A 250 -2.12 11.74 -23.46
N GLY A 251 -1.81 12.71 -22.58
CA GLY A 251 -2.74 13.75 -22.16
C GLY A 251 -3.63 13.39 -20.97
N LEU A 252 -4.38 14.40 -20.49
CA LEU A 252 -5.20 14.29 -19.26
C LEU A 252 -6.37 13.30 -19.40
N ARG A 253 -6.98 13.16 -20.59
CA ARG A 253 -8.08 12.20 -20.81
C ARG A 253 -7.61 10.75 -20.62
N ALA A 254 -6.44 10.43 -21.17
CA ALA A 254 -5.81 9.11 -20.99
C ALA A 254 -5.44 8.87 -19.52
N LEU A 255 -4.94 9.90 -18.84
CA LEU A 255 -4.65 9.81 -17.41
C LEU A 255 -5.92 9.49 -16.59
N GLY A 256 -7.07 10.09 -16.90
CA GLY A 256 -8.33 9.77 -16.23
C GLY A 256 -8.73 8.30 -16.37
N VAL A 257 -8.57 7.73 -17.58
CA VAL A 257 -8.78 6.30 -17.81
C VAL A 257 -7.82 5.42 -17.00
N TYR A 258 -6.53 5.81 -16.97
CA TYR A 258 -5.52 5.10 -16.17
C TYR A 258 -5.80 5.16 -14.68
N VAL A 259 -6.21 6.31 -14.15
CA VAL A 259 -6.54 6.50 -12.72
C VAL A 259 -7.68 5.58 -12.32
N LEU A 260 -8.70 5.41 -13.16
CA LEU A 260 -9.78 4.47 -12.91
C LEU A 260 -9.27 3.02 -12.88
N ALA A 261 -8.48 2.61 -13.89
CA ALA A 261 -7.89 1.28 -13.94
C ALA A 261 -7.00 1.01 -12.71
N LEU A 262 -6.21 2.00 -12.29
CA LEU A 262 -5.34 1.92 -11.12
C LEU A 262 -6.15 1.84 -9.82
N THR A 263 -7.29 2.53 -9.72
CA THR A 263 -8.17 2.45 -8.54
C THR A 263 -8.77 1.06 -8.39
N LEU A 264 -9.22 0.46 -9.48
CA LEU A 264 -9.69 -0.93 -9.52
C LEU A 264 -8.57 -1.90 -9.11
N PHE A 265 -7.37 -1.71 -9.66
CA PHE A 265 -6.21 -2.51 -9.32
C PHE A 265 -5.83 -2.37 -7.83
N ASN A 266 -5.85 -1.16 -7.29
CA ASN A 266 -5.55 -0.91 -5.88
C ASN A 266 -6.58 -1.56 -4.95
N LEU A 267 -7.84 -1.66 -5.35
CA LEU A 267 -8.86 -2.41 -4.61
C LEU A 267 -8.48 -3.89 -4.47
N LEU A 268 -8.05 -4.51 -5.56
CA LEU A 268 -7.55 -5.90 -5.55
C LEU A 268 -6.24 -6.07 -4.77
N ASN A 269 -5.40 -5.05 -4.72
CA ASN A 269 -4.13 -5.09 -4.00
C ASN A 269 -4.28 -4.99 -2.48
N LYS A 270 -5.42 -4.56 -1.96
CA LYS A 270 -5.61 -4.39 -0.49
C LYS A 270 -5.44 -5.68 0.31
N PRO A 271 -5.94 -6.85 -0.10
CA PRO A 271 -5.65 -8.12 0.56
C PRO A 271 -4.15 -8.39 0.67
N VAL A 272 -3.41 -8.12 -0.43
CA VAL A 272 -1.95 -8.28 -0.49
C VAL A 272 -1.26 -7.43 0.57
N HIS A 273 -1.62 -6.15 0.67
CA HIS A 273 -1.04 -5.24 1.67
C HIS A 273 -1.41 -5.60 3.12
N MET A 274 -2.61 -6.13 3.36
CA MET A 274 -2.99 -6.59 4.70
C MET A 274 -2.19 -7.81 5.12
N LEU A 275 -1.95 -8.72 4.19
CA LEU A 275 -1.15 -9.92 4.44
C LEU A 275 0.30 -9.55 4.80
N SER A 276 0.92 -8.54 4.14
CA SER A 276 2.29 -8.10 4.46
C SER A 276 2.43 -7.64 5.90
N ARG A 277 1.43 -6.93 6.42
CA ARG A 277 1.45 -6.42 7.80
C ARG A 277 1.44 -7.55 8.82
N VAL A 278 0.67 -8.61 8.55
CA VAL A 278 0.60 -9.81 9.40
C VAL A 278 1.91 -10.59 9.32
N LEU A 279 2.46 -10.75 8.11
CA LEU A 279 3.72 -11.45 7.87
C LEU A 279 4.90 -10.79 8.57
N LEU A 280 5.00 -9.46 8.48
CA LEU A 280 6.07 -8.72 9.16
C LEU A 280 6.07 -8.98 10.67
N SER A 281 4.90 -8.93 11.31
CA SER A 281 4.80 -9.18 12.75
C SER A 281 5.17 -10.63 13.11
N HIS A 282 4.81 -11.58 12.24
CA HIS A 282 5.12 -13.00 12.44
C HIS A 282 6.61 -13.31 12.26
N PHE A 283 7.25 -12.79 11.20
CA PHE A 283 8.67 -12.99 10.95
C PHE A 283 9.57 -12.30 11.98
N SER A 284 9.12 -11.18 12.55
CA SER A 284 9.82 -10.49 13.63
C SER A 284 9.83 -11.29 14.95
N GLN A 285 8.91 -12.24 15.12
CA GLN A 285 8.77 -13.07 16.32
C GLN A 285 9.31 -14.50 16.13
N ALA A 286 9.40 -14.98 14.90
CA ALA A 286 9.86 -16.33 14.59
C ALA A 286 11.40 -16.40 14.58
N GLY A 287 11.99 -17.30 15.33
CA GLY A 287 13.41 -17.62 15.23
C GLY A 287 13.77 -18.17 13.84
N ASP A 288 15.05 -18.10 13.49
CA ASP A 288 15.58 -18.26 12.12
C ASP A 288 15.17 -19.52 11.34
N GLY A 289 14.94 -20.66 12.02
CA GLY A 289 14.63 -21.92 11.32
C GLY A 289 13.16 -22.13 10.96
N GLN A 290 12.22 -21.71 11.81
CA GLN A 290 10.78 -21.91 11.57
C GLN A 290 10.17 -20.86 10.62
N GLY A 291 10.75 -19.69 10.54
CA GLY A 291 10.27 -18.61 9.69
C GLY A 291 10.35 -18.93 8.19
N HIS A 292 11.38 -19.66 7.77
CA HIS A 292 11.62 -19.98 6.36
C HIS A 292 10.58 -20.94 5.77
N ALA A 293 10.28 -22.05 6.47
CA ALA A 293 9.27 -23.02 6.02
C ALA A 293 7.91 -22.36 5.82
N LYS A 294 7.50 -21.54 6.80
CA LYS A 294 6.24 -20.77 6.74
C LYS A 294 6.24 -19.73 5.64
N ALA A 295 7.36 -19.03 5.39
CA ALA A 295 7.48 -18.09 4.30
C ALA A 295 7.22 -18.73 2.93
N LEU A 296 7.77 -19.91 2.70
CA LEU A 296 7.57 -20.65 1.45
C LEU A 296 6.12 -21.12 1.27
N GLU A 297 5.49 -21.61 2.33
CA GLU A 297 4.07 -22.01 2.32
C GLU A 297 3.18 -20.81 1.98
N ILE A 298 3.43 -19.66 2.59
CA ILE A 298 2.69 -18.43 2.33
C ILE A 298 2.88 -17.96 0.87
N VAL A 299 4.09 -18.03 0.32
CA VAL A 299 4.32 -17.72 -1.10
C VAL A 299 3.48 -18.61 -2.00
N ARG A 300 3.38 -19.92 -1.71
CA ARG A 300 2.56 -20.83 -2.52
C ARG A 300 1.08 -20.51 -2.46
N ILE A 301 0.57 -20.25 -1.26
CA ILE A 301 -0.82 -19.82 -1.09
C ILE A 301 -1.07 -18.51 -1.85
N ASN A 302 -0.15 -17.57 -1.74
CA ASN A 302 -0.26 -16.28 -2.46
C ASN A 302 -0.25 -16.47 -3.98
N LEU A 303 0.65 -17.32 -4.51
CA LEU A 303 0.71 -17.62 -5.93
C LEU A 303 -0.54 -18.38 -6.44
N ALA A 304 -1.26 -19.07 -5.58
CA ALA A 304 -2.53 -19.70 -5.94
C ALA A 304 -3.70 -18.70 -5.90
N VAL A 305 -3.85 -18.00 -4.78
CA VAL A 305 -5.05 -17.21 -4.48
C VAL A 305 -5.03 -15.83 -5.15
N LEU A 306 -3.92 -15.09 -5.05
CA LEU A 306 -3.90 -13.70 -5.49
C LEU A 306 -4.01 -13.53 -7.01
N PRO A 307 -3.28 -14.28 -7.84
CA PRO A 307 -3.45 -14.21 -9.29
C PRO A 307 -4.83 -14.65 -9.74
N LEU A 308 -5.41 -15.67 -9.10
CA LEU A 308 -6.75 -16.13 -9.38
C LEU A 308 -7.79 -15.03 -9.11
N MET A 309 -7.65 -14.31 -8.01
CA MET A 309 -8.50 -13.13 -7.73
C MET A 309 -8.34 -12.05 -8.80
N GLY A 310 -7.11 -11.79 -9.27
CA GLY A 310 -6.83 -10.85 -10.35
C GLY A 310 -7.51 -11.23 -11.65
N LEU A 311 -7.38 -12.50 -12.06
CA LEU A 311 -8.02 -13.04 -13.27
C LEU A 311 -9.55 -13.06 -13.18
N ALA A 312 -10.09 -13.45 -12.02
CA ALA A 312 -11.53 -13.42 -11.79
C ALA A 312 -12.09 -12.00 -11.89
N ALA A 313 -11.41 -11.02 -11.30
CA ALA A 313 -11.80 -9.63 -11.44
C ALA A 313 -11.68 -9.12 -12.89
N ALA A 314 -10.61 -9.48 -13.61
CA ALA A 314 -10.45 -9.13 -15.01
C ALA A 314 -11.55 -9.77 -15.88
N ALA A 315 -12.03 -10.96 -15.53
CA ALA A 315 -13.14 -11.62 -16.22
C ALA A 315 -14.50 -10.96 -15.95
N ILE A 316 -14.75 -10.56 -14.70
CA ILE A 316 -16.06 -10.02 -14.27
C ILE A 316 -16.22 -8.54 -14.63
N LEU A 317 -15.15 -7.75 -14.52
CA LEU A 317 -15.21 -6.29 -14.70
C LEU A 317 -15.76 -5.82 -16.05
N PRO A 318 -15.43 -6.41 -17.21
CA PRO A 318 -15.99 -6.01 -18.49
C PRO A 318 -17.52 -6.12 -18.53
N TRP A 319 -18.11 -7.03 -17.76
CA TRP A 319 -19.56 -7.24 -17.67
C TRP A 319 -20.21 -6.35 -16.61
N ALA A 320 -19.59 -6.24 -15.45
CA ALA A 320 -20.14 -5.49 -14.31
C ALA A 320 -20.02 -3.97 -14.50
N MET A 321 -18.91 -3.51 -15.05
CA MET A 321 -18.61 -2.07 -15.13
C MET A 321 -19.47 -1.25 -16.09
N PRO A 322 -19.91 -1.73 -17.26
CA PRO A 322 -20.85 -1.00 -18.10
C PRO A 322 -22.19 -0.69 -17.42
N LEU A 323 -22.58 -1.51 -16.42
CA LEU A 323 -23.77 -1.28 -15.60
C LEU A 323 -23.55 -0.14 -14.60
N VAL A 324 -22.31 0.07 -14.19
CA VAL A 324 -21.94 0.97 -13.09
C VAL A 324 -21.22 2.22 -13.60
N LEU A 325 -20.36 2.10 -14.62
CA LEU A 325 -19.61 3.18 -15.23
C LEU A 325 -20.22 3.60 -16.58
N ASN A 326 -19.99 4.84 -16.96
CA ASN A 326 -20.32 5.31 -18.30
C ASN A 326 -19.50 4.50 -19.35
N ARG A 327 -20.09 4.15 -20.49
CA ARG A 327 -19.45 3.43 -21.61
C ARG A 327 -18.12 4.04 -22.08
N ASN A 328 -17.92 5.29 -21.73
CA ASN A 328 -16.72 6.05 -22.05
C ASN A 328 -15.40 5.50 -21.43
N TYR A 329 -15.43 4.61 -20.44
CA TYR A 329 -14.25 4.07 -19.76
C TYR A 329 -13.85 2.65 -20.20
N GLY A 330 -14.36 2.16 -21.34
CA GLY A 330 -14.04 0.82 -21.84
C GLY A 330 -12.53 0.53 -21.99
N GLN A 331 -11.74 1.56 -22.30
CA GLN A 331 -10.27 1.45 -22.37
C GLN A 331 -9.59 1.17 -21.02
N ALA A 332 -10.26 1.39 -19.88
CA ALA A 332 -9.70 1.08 -18.57
C ALA A 332 -9.56 -0.43 -18.31
N PHE A 333 -10.38 -1.28 -18.96
CA PHE A 333 -10.37 -2.72 -18.71
C PHE A 333 -9.12 -3.43 -19.23
N PRO A 334 -8.66 -3.22 -20.48
CA PRO A 334 -7.39 -3.79 -20.92
C PRO A 334 -6.20 -3.33 -20.07
N VAL A 335 -6.19 -2.06 -19.65
CA VAL A 335 -5.16 -1.51 -18.77
C VAL A 335 -5.20 -2.19 -17.40
N PHE A 336 -6.40 -2.34 -16.83
CA PHE A 336 -6.61 -3.06 -15.57
C PHE A 336 -6.14 -4.52 -15.69
N ALA A 337 -6.54 -5.23 -16.76
CA ALA A 337 -6.13 -6.61 -17.00
C ALA A 337 -4.59 -6.75 -17.05
N ALA A 338 -3.90 -5.85 -17.75
CA ALA A 338 -2.44 -5.82 -17.76
C ALA A 338 -1.85 -5.54 -16.36
N LEU A 339 -2.42 -4.59 -15.59
CA LEU A 339 -1.99 -4.31 -14.22
C LEU A 339 -2.17 -5.50 -13.29
N THR A 340 -3.13 -6.39 -13.51
CA THR A 340 -3.31 -7.58 -12.66
C THR A 340 -2.10 -8.51 -12.68
N ALA A 341 -1.24 -8.47 -13.73
CA ALA A 341 0.02 -9.20 -13.75
C ALA A 341 0.99 -8.77 -12.62
N VAL A 342 0.88 -7.54 -12.13
CA VAL A 342 1.65 -7.06 -10.97
C VAL A 342 1.33 -7.87 -9.71
N ILE A 343 0.09 -8.36 -9.55
CA ILE A 343 -0.34 -9.13 -8.37
C ILE A 343 0.48 -10.42 -8.24
N LEU A 344 0.80 -11.06 -9.37
CA LEU A 344 1.65 -12.24 -9.40
C LEU A 344 3.04 -11.97 -8.82
N VAL A 345 3.66 -10.88 -9.25
CA VAL A 345 4.99 -10.49 -8.78
C VAL A 345 4.93 -10.08 -7.30
N LYS A 346 3.91 -9.33 -6.92
CA LYS A 346 3.68 -8.93 -5.53
C LYS A 346 3.44 -10.10 -4.59
N ALA A 347 2.88 -11.20 -5.05
CA ALA A 347 2.70 -12.41 -4.24
C ALA A 347 4.03 -12.95 -3.67
N VAL A 348 5.13 -12.73 -4.37
CA VAL A 348 6.49 -13.14 -3.96
C VAL A 348 7.22 -11.98 -3.28
N GLU A 349 7.21 -10.78 -3.90
CA GLU A 349 7.89 -9.59 -3.38
C GLU A 349 7.46 -9.27 -1.96
N LEU A 350 6.17 -9.37 -1.67
CA LEU A 350 5.60 -9.12 -0.36
C LEU A 350 6.25 -9.93 0.77
N VAL A 351 6.50 -11.20 0.53
CA VAL A 351 7.16 -12.09 1.51
C VAL A 351 8.64 -11.71 1.62
N GLN A 352 9.29 -11.43 0.49
CA GLN A 352 10.69 -11.02 0.46
C GLN A 352 10.92 -9.72 1.23
N SER A 353 10.10 -8.69 0.98
CA SER A 353 10.20 -7.40 1.67
C SER A 353 9.91 -7.53 3.16
N SER A 354 8.94 -8.35 3.55
CA SER A 354 8.62 -8.60 4.97
C SER A 354 9.77 -9.28 5.70
N VAL A 355 10.41 -10.27 5.09
CA VAL A 355 11.60 -10.94 5.64
C VAL A 355 12.79 -9.99 5.71
N ALA A 356 13.02 -9.18 4.67
CA ALA A 356 14.10 -8.20 4.63
C ALA A 356 13.99 -7.17 5.75
N VAL A 357 12.78 -6.64 5.99
CA VAL A 357 12.54 -5.66 7.07
C VAL A 357 12.68 -6.32 8.45
N ALA A 358 12.20 -7.56 8.63
CA ALA A 358 12.33 -8.29 9.87
C ALA A 358 13.79 -8.56 10.27
N ARG A 359 14.69 -8.69 9.28
CA ARG A 359 16.13 -8.97 9.45
C ARG A 359 17.03 -7.73 9.34
N ASP A 360 16.53 -6.53 9.61
CA ASP A 360 17.28 -5.26 9.55
C ASP A 360 17.95 -4.95 8.20
N SER A 361 17.44 -5.48 7.11
CA SER A 361 17.96 -5.23 5.76
C SER A 361 17.14 -4.22 4.97
N ALA A 362 16.58 -3.21 5.61
CA ALA A 362 15.78 -2.16 4.95
C ALA A 362 16.56 -1.42 3.84
N MET A 363 17.90 -1.32 3.97
CA MET A 363 18.79 -0.77 2.92
C MET A 363 18.79 -1.63 1.65
N SER A 364 18.59 -2.94 1.75
CA SER A 364 18.40 -3.84 0.61
C SER A 364 17.18 -3.44 -0.21
N ASN A 365 16.06 -3.18 0.48
CA ASN A 365 14.83 -2.75 -0.17
C ASN A 365 15.01 -1.39 -0.89
N PHE A 366 15.70 -0.43 -0.28
CA PHE A 366 16.01 0.84 -0.92
C PHE A 366 16.82 0.66 -2.22
N ARG A 367 17.91 -0.13 -2.19
CA ARG A 367 18.72 -0.40 -3.39
C ARG A 367 17.90 -1.05 -4.49
N ALA A 368 17.07 -2.03 -4.16
CA ALA A 368 16.21 -2.70 -5.10
C ALA A 368 15.18 -1.73 -5.73
N GLN A 369 14.62 -0.81 -4.94
CA GLN A 369 13.71 0.23 -5.44
C GLN A 369 14.41 1.19 -6.41
N VAL A 370 15.66 1.60 -6.12
CA VAL A 370 16.44 2.47 -7.01
C VAL A 370 16.70 1.77 -8.35
N VAL A 371 17.18 0.52 -8.33
CA VAL A 371 17.44 -0.25 -9.55
C VAL A 371 16.16 -0.44 -10.36
N ALA A 372 15.05 -0.76 -9.69
CA ALA A 372 13.76 -0.92 -10.35
C ALA A 372 13.26 0.39 -10.98
N LEU A 373 13.45 1.54 -10.29
CA LEU A 373 13.08 2.85 -10.83
C LEU A 373 13.91 3.21 -12.07
N VAL A 374 15.23 3.00 -12.02
CA VAL A 374 16.12 3.25 -13.17
C VAL A 374 15.76 2.36 -14.36
N ALA A 375 15.54 1.06 -14.12
CA ALA A 375 15.14 0.11 -15.15
C ALA A 375 13.74 0.42 -15.75
N TYR A 376 12.90 1.15 -15.03
CA TYR A 376 11.58 1.55 -15.45
C TYR A 376 11.55 2.88 -16.22
N ALA A 377 12.41 3.84 -15.85
CA ALA A 377 12.29 5.24 -16.27
C ALA A 377 12.34 5.42 -17.80
N VAL A 378 13.19 4.66 -18.50
CA VAL A 378 13.31 4.72 -19.96
C VAL A 378 12.19 3.91 -20.65
N PRO A 379 11.97 2.62 -20.30
CA PRO A 379 10.90 1.82 -20.92
C PRO A 379 9.51 2.43 -20.80
N VAL A 380 9.16 3.08 -19.70
CA VAL A 380 7.80 3.65 -19.54
C VAL A 380 7.48 4.68 -20.61
N PHE A 381 8.46 5.52 -20.95
CA PHE A 381 8.28 6.55 -21.97
C PHE A 381 8.08 5.94 -23.37
N PHE A 382 8.95 4.99 -23.76
CA PHE A 382 8.86 4.32 -25.06
C PHE A 382 7.60 3.47 -25.19
N LEU A 383 7.26 2.68 -24.15
CA LEU A 383 6.06 1.85 -24.16
C LEU A 383 4.79 2.70 -24.14
N ALA A 384 4.77 3.83 -23.43
CA ALA A 384 3.66 4.77 -23.47
C ALA A 384 3.43 5.32 -24.87
N ARG A 385 4.51 5.68 -25.59
CA ARG A 385 4.44 6.24 -26.94
C ARG A 385 4.03 5.18 -27.97
N SER A 386 4.49 3.94 -27.83
CA SER A 386 4.25 2.86 -28.81
C SER A 386 2.93 2.14 -28.60
N PHE A 387 2.54 1.88 -27.33
CA PHE A 387 1.42 1.04 -26.95
C PHE A 387 0.38 1.76 -26.07
N GLY A 388 0.52 3.08 -25.89
CA GLY A 388 -0.40 3.86 -25.10
C GLY A 388 -0.48 3.41 -23.63
N LEU A 389 -1.68 3.43 -23.05
CA LEU A 389 -1.91 3.07 -21.65
C LEU A 389 -1.54 1.62 -21.30
N ILE A 390 -1.71 0.70 -22.25
CA ILE A 390 -1.34 -0.72 -22.06
C ILE A 390 0.18 -0.82 -21.93
N GLY A 391 0.93 -0.04 -22.73
CA GLY A 391 2.39 0.04 -22.63
C GLY A 391 2.85 0.52 -21.26
N VAL A 392 2.18 1.53 -20.67
CA VAL A 392 2.47 1.99 -19.32
C VAL A 392 2.21 0.89 -18.30
N ALA A 393 1.08 0.17 -18.41
CA ALA A 393 0.77 -0.94 -17.50
C ALA A 393 1.85 -2.04 -17.54
N TRP A 394 2.35 -2.39 -18.71
CA TRP A 394 3.47 -3.36 -18.83
C TRP A 394 4.79 -2.81 -18.30
N ALA A 395 5.06 -1.50 -18.43
CA ALA A 395 6.22 -0.89 -17.79
C ALA A 395 6.14 -1.00 -16.26
N VAL A 396 4.96 -0.83 -15.68
CA VAL A 396 4.73 -1.04 -14.23
C VAL A 396 5.00 -2.50 -13.85
N VAL A 397 4.54 -3.47 -14.64
CA VAL A 397 4.86 -4.90 -14.43
C VAL A 397 6.36 -5.15 -14.45
N LEU A 398 7.08 -4.55 -15.43
CA LEU A 398 8.54 -4.62 -15.53
C LEU A 398 9.20 -4.08 -14.25
N ARG A 399 8.79 -2.90 -13.77
CA ARG A 399 9.32 -2.29 -12.54
C ARG A 399 9.21 -3.24 -11.34
N TRP A 400 8.04 -3.81 -11.12
CA TRP A 400 7.82 -4.74 -10.02
C TRP A 400 8.60 -6.05 -10.19
N THR A 401 8.74 -6.53 -11.42
CA THR A 401 9.55 -7.73 -11.71
C THR A 401 11.01 -7.49 -11.40
N VAL A 402 11.58 -6.38 -11.85
CA VAL A 402 12.98 -5.99 -11.55
C VAL A 402 13.17 -5.85 -10.05
N LEU A 403 12.23 -5.20 -9.35
CA LEU A 403 12.27 -5.08 -7.89
C LEU A 403 12.37 -6.44 -7.20
N ALA A 404 11.47 -7.37 -7.54
CA ALA A 404 11.45 -8.71 -6.94
C ALA A 404 12.73 -9.52 -7.25
N VAL A 405 13.26 -9.39 -8.46
CA VAL A 405 14.50 -10.07 -8.87
C VAL A 405 15.70 -9.51 -8.11
N VAL A 406 15.85 -8.19 -8.02
CA VAL A 406 16.97 -7.55 -7.30
C VAL A 406 16.92 -7.87 -5.81
N GLN A 407 15.75 -7.77 -5.18
CA GLN A 407 15.57 -8.16 -3.77
C GLN A 407 15.98 -9.62 -3.55
N ARG A 408 15.58 -10.51 -4.46
CA ARG A 408 15.94 -11.91 -4.39
C ARG A 408 17.46 -12.13 -4.40
N PHE A 409 18.18 -11.47 -5.33
CA PHE A 409 19.63 -11.57 -5.42
C PHE A 409 20.33 -11.07 -4.17
N ASP A 410 19.87 -9.94 -3.61
CA ASP A 410 20.46 -9.38 -2.40
C ASP A 410 20.21 -10.26 -1.17
N MET A 411 19.01 -10.83 -1.05
CA MET A 411 18.69 -11.77 0.02
C MET A 411 19.55 -13.05 -0.07
N LYS A 412 19.70 -13.61 -1.29
CA LYS A 412 20.54 -14.78 -1.51
C LYS A 412 22.01 -14.52 -1.13
N ARG A 413 22.56 -13.35 -1.49
CA ARG A 413 23.93 -12.94 -1.11
C ARG A 413 24.13 -12.85 0.40
N ARG A 414 23.06 -12.57 1.16
CA ARG A 414 23.09 -12.50 2.63
C ARG A 414 22.81 -13.84 3.31
N GLY A 415 22.77 -14.93 2.56
CA GLY A 415 22.47 -16.27 3.09
C GLY A 415 21.01 -16.46 3.53
N VAL A 416 20.11 -15.56 3.12
CA VAL A 416 18.68 -15.70 3.38
C VAL A 416 18.09 -16.61 2.31
N GLU A 417 17.56 -17.75 2.73
CA GLU A 417 16.86 -18.64 1.81
C GLU A 417 15.60 -17.96 1.25
N VAL A 418 15.50 -17.92 -0.06
CA VAL A 418 14.39 -17.34 -0.80
C VAL A 418 13.59 -18.41 -1.54
N PRO A 419 12.29 -18.21 -1.73
CA PRO A 419 11.48 -19.14 -2.51
C PRO A 419 12.11 -19.43 -3.88
N PRO A 420 12.07 -20.69 -4.36
CA PRO A 420 12.73 -21.06 -5.60
C PRO A 420 12.17 -20.32 -6.81
N SER A 421 13.06 -19.80 -7.69
CA SER A 421 12.68 -18.99 -8.87
C SER A 421 11.77 -19.74 -9.84
N HIS A 422 11.93 -21.05 -9.94
CA HIS A 422 11.12 -21.86 -10.86
C HIS A 422 9.62 -21.82 -10.52
N LEU A 423 9.25 -21.62 -9.25
CA LEU A 423 7.85 -21.44 -8.88
C LEU A 423 7.27 -20.14 -9.46
N LEU A 424 8.02 -19.04 -9.35
CA LEU A 424 7.60 -17.76 -9.93
C LEU A 424 7.52 -17.84 -11.45
N VAL A 425 8.55 -18.40 -12.11
CA VAL A 425 8.55 -18.54 -13.56
C VAL A 425 7.36 -19.38 -14.05
N ARG A 426 7.12 -20.53 -13.41
CA ARG A 426 5.98 -21.40 -13.77
C ARG A 426 4.63 -20.71 -13.55
N ALA A 427 4.48 -20.04 -12.43
CA ALA A 427 3.27 -19.27 -12.14
C ALA A 427 3.09 -18.11 -13.13
N SER A 428 4.18 -17.44 -13.54
CA SER A 428 4.13 -16.37 -14.54
C SER A 428 3.73 -16.89 -15.92
N VAL A 429 4.27 -18.03 -16.35
CA VAL A 429 3.88 -18.67 -17.61
C VAL A 429 2.39 -19.04 -17.58
N ALA A 430 1.93 -19.72 -16.53
CA ALA A 430 0.52 -20.08 -16.37
C ALA A 430 -0.39 -18.85 -16.41
N TYR A 431 0.03 -17.76 -15.74
CA TYR A 431 -0.73 -16.52 -15.67
C TYR A 431 -0.81 -15.79 -17.02
N LEU A 432 0.32 -15.64 -17.71
CA LEU A 432 0.36 -14.95 -19.01
C LEU A 432 -0.43 -15.71 -20.07
N VAL A 433 -0.34 -17.04 -20.07
CA VAL A 433 -1.18 -17.85 -20.95
C VAL A 433 -2.66 -17.70 -20.61
N ALA A 434 -3.02 -17.73 -19.31
CA ALA A 434 -4.40 -17.48 -18.91
C ALA A 434 -4.87 -16.07 -19.32
N LEU A 435 -4.04 -15.04 -19.15
CA LEU A 435 -4.36 -13.67 -19.52
C LEU A 435 -4.53 -13.49 -21.04
N ALA A 436 -3.88 -14.30 -21.86
CA ALA A 436 -4.05 -14.28 -23.31
C ALA A 436 -5.49 -14.64 -23.75
N PHE A 437 -6.27 -15.32 -22.91
CA PHE A 437 -7.69 -15.57 -23.16
C PHE A 437 -8.58 -14.35 -22.87
N PHE A 438 -8.07 -13.27 -22.30
CA PHE A 438 -8.87 -12.09 -21.95
C PHE A 438 -9.73 -11.54 -23.10
N PRO A 439 -9.21 -11.37 -24.32
CA PRO A 439 -10.00 -10.81 -25.43
C PRO A 439 -11.05 -11.78 -25.98
N VAL A 440 -10.86 -13.11 -25.83
CA VAL A 440 -11.68 -14.13 -26.48
C VAL A 440 -12.64 -14.80 -25.49
N ALA A 441 -12.12 -15.22 -24.34
CA ALA A 441 -12.89 -15.99 -23.35
C ALA A 441 -12.46 -15.61 -21.92
N PRO A 442 -12.80 -14.42 -21.42
CA PRO A 442 -12.32 -13.93 -20.12
C PRO A 442 -12.76 -14.84 -18.94
N TRP A 443 -13.89 -15.52 -19.06
CA TRP A 443 -14.37 -16.47 -18.05
C TRP A 443 -13.52 -17.75 -17.95
N PHE A 444 -12.76 -18.08 -18.98
CA PHE A 444 -11.89 -19.27 -19.00
C PHE A 444 -10.54 -19.03 -18.34
N MET A 445 -10.13 -17.78 -18.12
CA MET A 445 -8.81 -17.43 -17.57
C MET A 445 -8.49 -18.11 -16.24
N GLY A 446 -9.46 -18.16 -15.32
CA GLY A 446 -9.26 -18.80 -14.01
C GLY A 446 -9.02 -20.31 -14.14
N ILE A 447 -9.79 -20.99 -15.01
CA ILE A 447 -9.65 -22.42 -15.26
C ILE A 447 -8.29 -22.72 -15.91
N ALA A 448 -7.91 -21.92 -16.93
CA ALA A 448 -6.63 -22.04 -17.59
C ALA A 448 -5.44 -21.86 -16.62
N TYR A 449 -5.51 -20.87 -15.73
CA TYR A 449 -4.47 -20.65 -14.71
C TYR A 449 -4.36 -21.83 -13.74
N LEU A 450 -5.48 -22.33 -13.24
CA LEU A 450 -5.49 -23.48 -12.31
C LEU A 450 -4.96 -24.75 -13.00
N GLY A 451 -5.45 -25.04 -14.21
CA GLY A 451 -5.02 -26.22 -14.97
C GLY A 451 -3.53 -26.20 -15.31
N LEU A 452 -3.05 -25.07 -15.85
CA LEU A 452 -1.63 -24.89 -16.16
C LEU A 452 -0.77 -24.87 -14.89
N GLY A 453 -1.22 -24.26 -13.80
CA GLY A 453 -0.52 -24.24 -12.54
C GLY A 453 -0.37 -25.63 -11.93
N MET A 454 -1.38 -26.49 -12.04
CA MET A 454 -1.30 -27.91 -11.69
C MET A 454 -0.32 -28.66 -12.61
N ALA A 455 -0.44 -28.52 -13.93
CA ALA A 455 0.45 -29.14 -14.89
C ALA A 455 1.91 -28.76 -14.70
N LEU A 456 2.17 -27.48 -14.44
CA LEU A 456 3.50 -26.92 -14.15
C LEU A 456 3.96 -27.17 -12.71
N ARG A 457 3.17 -27.86 -11.90
CA ARG A 457 3.47 -28.17 -10.48
C ARG A 457 3.80 -26.93 -9.64
N VAL A 458 3.13 -25.82 -9.86
CA VAL A 458 3.33 -24.57 -9.09
C VAL A 458 3.02 -24.80 -7.62
N TRP A 459 1.99 -25.60 -7.32
CA TRP A 459 1.50 -25.84 -5.95
C TRP A 459 1.99 -27.17 -5.35
N SER A 460 2.75 -28.00 -6.09
CA SER A 460 3.24 -29.26 -5.57
C SER A 460 4.31 -29.04 -4.49
N ALA A 461 4.15 -29.68 -3.33
CA ALA A 461 5.18 -29.68 -2.31
C ALA A 461 6.41 -30.45 -2.82
N PRO A 462 7.65 -29.97 -2.61
CA PRO A 462 8.85 -30.76 -2.86
C PRO A 462 8.78 -32.08 -2.06
N ARG A 463 9.26 -33.18 -2.63
CA ARG A 463 9.25 -34.50 -1.96
C ARG A 463 9.95 -34.47 -0.59
N SER A 464 10.95 -33.60 -0.43
CA SER A 464 11.67 -33.38 0.83
C SER A 464 10.82 -32.79 1.98
N TRP A 465 9.62 -32.28 1.70
CA TRP A 465 8.78 -31.56 2.67
C TRP A 465 7.58 -32.37 3.15
N ARG A 466 7.28 -33.52 2.52
CA ARG A 466 6.17 -34.39 2.91
C ARG A 466 6.24 -34.91 4.36
N PRO A 467 7.43 -35.17 4.95
CA PRO A 467 7.52 -35.60 6.36
C PRO A 467 7.20 -34.47 7.36
N ALA A 468 7.50 -33.19 7.02
CA ALA A 468 7.28 -32.07 7.91
C ALA A 468 5.78 -31.70 8.04
N MET A 469 4.98 -31.88 6.97
CA MET A 469 3.54 -31.63 6.97
C MET A 469 2.72 -32.71 7.70
N ARG A 470 3.25 -33.91 7.95
CA ARG A 470 2.56 -34.94 8.73
C ARG A 470 2.65 -34.73 10.24
N ARG A 471 3.42 -33.75 10.71
CA ARG A 471 3.62 -33.44 12.14
C ARG A 471 2.91 -32.18 12.60
N ILE A 472 2.11 -31.53 11.71
CA ILE A 472 1.20 -30.42 12.00
C ILE A 472 -0.23 -30.96 11.98
#